data_d2664ee044f627f1b0db3c0caf89939c
#
_entry.id   d2664ee044f627f1b0db3c0caf89939c
#
_cell.length_a   1.000
_cell.length_b   1.000
_cell.length_c   1.000
_cell.angle_alpha   90.00
_cell.angle_beta   90.00
_cell.angle_gamma   90.00
#
_symmetry.space_group_name_H-M   'P 1'
#
loop_
_entity.id
_entity.type
_entity.pdbx_description
1 polymer ?
#
loop_
_entity_poly.entity_id
_entity_poly.type
_entity_poly.pdbx_seq_one_letter_code
_entity_poly.pdbx_strand_id
1 'polypeptide(L)'
;LYDLEDQINWKSAKGIDRLNIPSAEERFNTFEGITKLPRKNLHWVIPNPKNLINKNSYRNFPDNLKVNFGKFSEKSEILINLLQKGLTNQISKSDKNSQINILINNELGKEDYKLKIKEDNIYINVSNYGGLFYAIVSLNQILLNAQEEKKGIPLLEINDSPRFVHRGFMLDLSRNFYPKEKILQIINLMAYYKLNVLDLRLTDDEGWRIEIPGLPELTQVGSKRGFTREENDRLFPMYGSGSGKKDTHGSGFISRKDFIEILKVAKERNIHVVPQISFPSHARSAIIPMKVRYESFMAKGKVEAANEFRLHDPNDKSKYTSAQLFSDNTICICSPSAFRFFDKVFYEIKAMYDEANHSMETFNIGADELPFGVWKKSPICNDYINNSSDINSYQDLYDSSVKRINKTIVSNGARMAGWEDVLLIHSEKSQSEIDINKNLLDIDFIPCVWNNTWGEGREDMIYKLSNIGFQSIMSNSSAFYFDMTDDMDMENPGLNWSGFVNYKDTWGTEPLNVFANKVKLKSLKLDDNDFRNTVSLKEDAVSNFLGIQSQLWTETATSDYHFDRMLMPNLIIFSERAWSSKEDWLDKKTAEEQEPLLNKSWNRFVNTIGQRHLPMISKL
;
A
#
# COMPACT_ATOMS: atom_id res chain seq x y z
N LEU A 1 34.14 -22.43 11.30
CA LEU A 1 34.11 -21.10 10.69
C LEU A 1 33.71 -21.31 9.23
N TYR A 2 32.50 -20.98 8.89
CA TYR A 2 32.03 -21.03 7.52
C TYR A 2 32.66 -19.89 6.75
N ASP A 3 33.04 -20.13 5.51
CA ASP A 3 33.48 -19.10 4.61
C ASP A 3 32.36 -18.09 4.36
N LEU A 4 32.67 -16.82 4.22
CA LEU A 4 31.71 -15.76 4.00
C LEU A 4 30.92 -16.00 2.69
N GLU A 5 31.57 -16.54 1.68
CA GLU A 5 30.96 -16.92 0.40
C GLU A 5 29.95 -18.06 0.59
N ASP A 6 30.24 -19.06 1.43
CA ASP A 6 29.28 -20.13 1.76
C ASP A 6 28.09 -19.62 2.57
N GLN A 7 28.28 -18.63 3.44
CA GLN A 7 27.19 -18.02 4.20
C GLN A 7 26.28 -17.18 3.32
N ILE A 8 26.83 -16.46 2.37
CA ILE A 8 26.08 -15.72 1.36
C ILE A 8 25.27 -16.71 0.53
N ASN A 9 25.90 -17.73 -0.03
CA ASN A 9 25.24 -18.74 -0.85
C ASN A 9 24.18 -19.53 -0.09
N TRP A 10 24.31 -19.73 1.21
CA TRP A 10 23.37 -20.46 2.03
C TRP A 10 22.12 -19.64 2.41
N LYS A 11 22.25 -18.33 2.59
CA LYS A 11 21.11 -17.45 2.93
C LYS A 11 20.39 -16.93 1.70
N SER A 12 20.93 -17.21 0.57
CA SER A 12 20.58 -16.58 -0.69
C SER A 12 19.56 -17.40 -1.46
N ALA A 13 18.43 -16.80 -1.81
CA ALA A 13 17.60 -17.33 -2.87
C ALA A 13 18.34 -17.23 -4.21
N LYS A 14 18.14 -18.19 -5.11
CA LYS A 14 18.88 -18.29 -6.36
C LYS A 14 18.85 -16.98 -7.17
N GLY A 15 20.00 -16.48 -7.51
CA GLY A 15 20.23 -15.43 -8.53
C GLY A 15 20.29 -13.99 -8.02
N ILE A 16 19.73 -13.68 -6.86
CA ILE A 16 19.57 -12.30 -6.38
C ILE A 16 20.56 -11.94 -5.32
N ASP A 17 21.06 -12.89 -4.69
CA ASP A 17 21.96 -12.73 -3.56
C ASP A 17 23.36 -12.37 -3.93
N ARG A 18 23.36 -11.63 -4.93
CA ARG A 18 24.38 -10.63 -5.19
C ARG A 18 24.30 -9.46 -4.20
N LEU A 19 23.24 -9.40 -3.40
CA LEU A 19 23.11 -8.48 -2.28
C LEU A 19 24.06 -8.91 -1.18
N ASN A 20 25.19 -8.25 -1.07
CA ASN A 20 26.07 -8.39 0.07
C ASN A 20 25.29 -8.05 1.33
N ILE A 21 25.36 -8.89 2.35
CA ILE A 21 24.88 -8.55 3.69
C ILE A 21 25.71 -7.34 4.15
N PRO A 22 25.10 -6.17 4.40
CA PRO A 22 25.86 -4.99 4.74
C PRO A 22 26.59 -5.18 6.08
N SER A 23 27.89 -4.97 6.04
CA SER A 23 28.71 -4.91 7.25
C SER A 23 28.39 -3.65 8.06
N ALA A 24 28.81 -3.60 9.32
CA ALA A 24 28.66 -2.40 10.16
C ALA A 24 29.34 -1.17 9.53
N GLU A 25 30.48 -1.35 8.84
CA GLU A 25 31.16 -0.29 8.12
C GLU A 25 30.37 0.18 6.89
N GLU A 26 29.82 -0.72 6.10
CA GLU A 26 28.98 -0.38 4.95
C GLU A 26 27.72 0.35 5.38
N ARG A 27 27.06 -0.07 6.47
CA ARG A 27 25.91 0.64 7.06
C ARG A 27 26.28 2.05 7.49
N PHE A 28 27.40 2.22 8.18
CA PHE A 28 27.91 3.53 8.55
C PHE A 28 28.15 4.40 7.32
N ASN A 29 28.84 3.88 6.31
CA ASN A 29 29.19 4.60 5.08
C ASN A 29 27.95 4.96 4.26
N THR A 30 26.87 4.19 4.33
CA THR A 30 25.59 4.50 3.66
C THR A 30 25.03 5.85 4.10
N PHE A 31 25.24 6.21 5.35
CA PHE A 31 24.76 7.46 5.95
C PHE A 31 25.89 8.46 6.25
N GLU A 32 27.14 8.09 6.02
CA GLU A 32 28.27 9.02 6.09
C GLU A 32 28.05 10.19 5.12
N GLY A 33 28.50 11.36 5.49
CA GLY A 33 28.30 12.57 4.68
C GLY A 33 26.97 13.27 4.88
N ILE A 34 26.05 12.74 5.71
CA ILE A 34 24.90 13.52 6.17
C ILE A 34 25.40 14.59 7.13
N THR A 35 25.39 15.83 6.65
CA THR A 35 25.84 17.00 7.43
C THR A 35 24.63 17.87 7.74
N LYS A 36 24.64 18.50 8.95
CA LYS A 36 23.55 19.38 9.35
C LYS A 36 23.49 20.62 8.46
N LEU A 37 22.39 20.82 7.79
CA LEU A 37 22.14 21.99 6.96
C LEU A 37 21.47 23.14 7.74
N PRO A 38 21.80 24.39 7.40
CA PRO A 38 21.05 25.54 7.93
C PRO A 38 19.57 25.47 7.52
N ARG A 39 18.66 25.86 8.41
CA ARG A 39 17.20 25.82 8.15
C ARG A 39 16.77 26.52 6.84
N LYS A 40 17.44 27.60 6.44
CA LYS A 40 17.16 28.31 5.17
C LYS A 40 17.33 27.44 3.91
N ASN A 41 18.08 26.35 4.00
CA ASN A 41 18.36 25.43 2.90
C ASN A 41 17.39 24.23 2.85
N LEU A 42 16.51 24.10 3.86
CA LEU A 42 15.54 23.00 3.96
C LEU A 42 14.30 23.26 3.09
N HIS A 43 13.59 22.18 2.73
CA HIS A 43 12.29 22.31 2.07
C HIS A 43 11.25 22.91 3.02
N TRP A 44 10.39 23.78 2.52
CA TRP A 44 9.28 24.36 3.29
C TRP A 44 8.11 23.38 3.44
N VAL A 45 7.94 22.49 2.48
CA VAL A 45 6.85 21.53 2.42
C VAL A 45 7.39 20.16 1.99
N ILE A 46 6.90 19.08 2.59
CA ILE A 46 7.09 17.70 2.21
C ILE A 46 5.70 17.06 2.04
N PRO A 47 5.39 16.38 0.95
CA PRO A 47 6.19 16.24 -0.27
C PRO A 47 6.49 17.56 -0.95
N ASN A 48 7.70 17.64 -1.57
CA ASN A 48 8.18 18.87 -2.18
C ASN A 48 7.29 19.28 -3.37
N PRO A 49 6.78 20.51 -3.39
CA PRO A 49 5.90 20.96 -4.47
C PRO A 49 6.59 20.99 -5.83
N LYS A 50 5.82 20.79 -6.89
CA LYS A 50 6.30 20.84 -8.28
C LYS A 50 7.02 22.15 -8.61
N ASN A 51 6.52 23.26 -8.08
CA ASN A 51 7.17 24.57 -8.22
C ASN A 51 6.96 25.39 -6.96
N LEU A 52 8.05 25.88 -6.35
CA LEU A 52 8.04 26.76 -5.19
C LEU A 52 9.03 27.92 -5.41
N ILE A 53 8.52 29.15 -5.38
CA ILE A 53 9.31 30.38 -5.46
C ILE A 53 9.30 31.06 -4.09
N ASN A 54 10.45 31.15 -3.44
CA ASN A 54 10.62 31.87 -2.19
C ASN A 54 11.22 33.26 -2.46
N LYS A 55 10.52 34.30 -2.02
CA LYS A 55 10.98 35.69 -2.20
C LYS A 55 12.01 36.17 -1.16
N ASN A 56 12.36 35.28 -0.21
CA ASN A 56 13.30 35.57 0.89
C ASN A 56 12.89 36.77 1.76
N SER A 57 11.61 37.08 1.81
CA SER A 57 10.99 38.11 2.64
C SER A 57 9.85 37.53 3.46
N TYR A 58 9.42 38.23 4.50
CA TYR A 58 8.47 37.71 5.48
C TYR A 58 7.39 38.75 5.76
N ARG A 59 6.17 38.28 6.02
CA ARG A 59 5.10 39.09 6.59
C ARG A 59 4.92 38.79 8.07
N ASN A 60 4.23 39.69 8.77
CA ASN A 60 3.86 39.43 10.16
C ASN A 60 2.99 38.16 10.29
N PHE A 61 3.20 37.41 11.37
CA PHE A 61 2.37 36.26 11.72
C PHE A 61 1.37 36.72 12.81
N PRO A 62 0.10 37.02 12.46
CA PRO A 62 -0.87 37.52 13.42
C PRO A 62 -1.32 36.40 14.37
N ASP A 63 -1.73 36.80 15.60
CA ASP A 63 -2.22 35.85 16.61
C ASP A 63 -3.49 35.11 16.17
N ASN A 64 -4.31 35.71 15.30
CA ASN A 64 -5.49 35.10 14.72
C ASN A 64 -5.50 35.28 13.19
N LEU A 65 -5.50 34.14 12.47
CA LEU A 65 -5.66 34.09 11.03
C LEU A 65 -7.11 33.76 10.69
N LYS A 66 -7.78 34.65 9.95
CA LYS A 66 -9.15 34.50 9.50
C LYS A 66 -9.19 33.94 8.09
N VAL A 67 -10.00 32.90 7.89
CA VAL A 67 -10.14 32.17 6.63
C VAL A 67 -11.53 32.35 6.03
N ASN A 68 -11.57 32.75 4.76
CA ASN A 68 -12.79 32.70 3.94
C ASN A 68 -12.77 31.43 3.08
N PHE A 69 -13.65 30.48 3.40
CA PHE A 69 -13.76 29.19 2.72
C PHE A 69 -14.61 29.22 1.45
N GLY A 70 -15.34 30.32 1.18
CA GLY A 70 -16.21 30.42 0.01
C GLY A 70 -17.18 29.22 -0.09
N LYS A 71 -17.21 28.55 -1.24
CA LYS A 71 -18.08 27.39 -1.47
C LYS A 71 -17.80 26.17 -0.57
N PHE A 72 -16.65 26.12 0.10
CA PHE A 72 -16.25 25.01 0.98
C PHE A 72 -16.61 25.26 2.46
N SER A 73 -17.46 26.25 2.75
CA SER A 73 -17.86 26.63 4.12
C SER A 73 -18.43 25.48 4.95
N GLU A 74 -19.10 24.50 4.33
CA GLU A 74 -19.63 23.30 5.02
C GLU A 74 -18.50 22.37 5.55
N LYS A 75 -17.32 22.44 4.94
CA LYS A 75 -16.12 21.68 5.37
C LYS A 75 -15.15 22.48 6.23
N SER A 76 -15.53 23.72 6.61
CA SER A 76 -14.62 24.65 7.31
C SER A 76 -14.10 24.11 8.62
N GLU A 77 -14.87 23.37 9.39
CA GLU A 77 -14.45 22.81 10.69
C GLU A 77 -13.27 21.86 10.52
N ILE A 78 -13.38 20.89 9.61
CA ILE A 78 -12.32 19.91 9.32
C ILE A 78 -11.05 20.62 8.84
N LEU A 79 -11.21 21.59 7.93
CA LEU A 79 -10.08 22.32 7.35
C LEU A 79 -9.40 23.28 8.36
N ILE A 80 -10.18 23.89 9.28
CA ILE A 80 -9.65 24.68 10.39
C ILE A 80 -8.87 23.78 11.33
N ASN A 81 -9.41 22.64 11.74
CA ASN A 81 -8.75 21.70 12.62
C ASN A 81 -7.42 21.20 12.02
N LEU A 82 -7.40 20.93 10.71
CA LEU A 82 -6.18 20.57 10.00
C LEU A 82 -5.16 21.73 9.98
N LEU A 83 -5.60 22.93 9.63
CA LEU A 83 -4.72 24.10 9.56
C LEU A 83 -4.22 24.55 10.94
N GLN A 84 -5.05 24.41 11.99
CA GLN A 84 -4.73 24.76 13.38
C GLN A 84 -3.74 23.80 14.03
N LYS A 85 -3.62 22.58 13.50
CA LYS A 85 -2.89 21.50 14.14
C LYS A 85 -1.42 21.88 14.40
N GLY A 86 -1.00 21.81 15.66
CA GLY A 86 0.35 22.17 16.11
C GLY A 86 0.65 23.68 16.18
N LEU A 87 -0.26 24.55 15.75
CA LEU A 87 -0.10 26.01 15.84
C LEU A 87 -0.55 26.55 17.20
N THR A 88 0.16 27.54 17.71
CA THR A 88 -0.25 28.35 18.88
C THR A 88 -1.16 29.50 18.49
N ASN A 89 -1.03 30.01 17.25
CA ASN A 89 -1.88 31.05 16.70
C ASN A 89 -3.28 30.51 16.42
N GLN A 90 -4.31 31.33 16.61
CA GLN A 90 -5.69 30.92 16.34
C GLN A 90 -6.03 30.97 14.85
N ILE A 91 -6.81 30.00 14.40
CA ILE A 91 -7.42 29.98 13.07
C ILE A 91 -8.93 30.04 13.22
N SER A 92 -9.57 30.96 12.52
CA SER A 92 -11.03 31.13 12.60
C SER A 92 -11.66 31.36 11.23
N LYS A 93 -12.91 30.94 11.08
CA LYS A 93 -13.71 31.24 9.89
C LYS A 93 -14.17 32.71 9.92
N SER A 94 -14.06 33.41 8.79
CA SER A 94 -14.63 34.75 8.63
C SER A 94 -14.83 35.07 7.15
N ASP A 95 -15.98 35.60 6.82
CA ASP A 95 -16.30 36.07 5.46
C ASP A 95 -15.84 37.52 5.24
N LYS A 96 -15.53 38.26 6.34
CA LYS A 96 -15.07 39.65 6.32
C LYS A 96 -13.70 39.76 6.93
N ASN A 97 -12.84 40.61 6.34
CA ASN A 97 -11.47 40.87 6.82
C ASN A 97 -10.63 39.56 6.95
N SER A 98 -10.79 38.63 6.03
CA SER A 98 -10.01 37.39 5.99
C SER A 98 -8.61 37.62 5.45
N GLN A 99 -7.62 37.01 6.09
CA GLN A 99 -6.24 37.00 5.60
C GLN A 99 -5.95 35.80 4.69
N ILE A 100 -6.76 34.73 4.76
CA ILE A 100 -6.66 33.57 3.88
C ILE A 100 -7.94 33.51 3.05
N ASN A 101 -7.77 33.57 1.72
CA ASN A 101 -8.88 33.61 0.76
C ASN A 101 -8.80 32.42 -0.19
N ILE A 102 -9.86 31.61 -0.22
CA ILE A 102 -9.99 30.46 -1.09
C ILE A 102 -10.78 30.89 -2.34
N LEU A 103 -10.17 30.71 -3.50
CA LEU A 103 -10.70 31.11 -4.79
C LEU A 103 -10.87 29.88 -5.70
N ILE A 104 -11.92 29.87 -6.48
CA ILE A 104 -12.18 28.79 -7.44
C ILE A 104 -11.48 29.09 -8.75
N ASN A 105 -10.72 28.11 -9.23
CA ASN A 105 -10.14 28.09 -10.57
C ASN A 105 -10.40 26.73 -11.22
N ASN A 106 -11.36 26.68 -12.12
CA ASN A 106 -11.79 25.45 -12.81
C ASN A 106 -10.78 24.93 -13.85
N GLU A 107 -9.72 25.67 -14.16
CA GLU A 107 -8.65 25.20 -15.04
C GLU A 107 -7.67 24.23 -14.33
N LEU A 108 -7.72 24.19 -13.00
CA LEU A 108 -6.88 23.30 -12.20
C LEU A 108 -7.47 21.88 -12.15
N GLY A 109 -6.60 20.87 -12.11
CA GLY A 109 -6.97 19.48 -11.88
C GLY A 109 -7.60 19.26 -10.51
N LYS A 110 -8.14 18.07 -10.29
CA LYS A 110 -8.91 17.75 -9.06
C LYS A 110 -8.10 17.90 -7.77
N GLU A 111 -6.80 17.69 -7.84
CA GLU A 111 -5.89 17.73 -6.69
C GLU A 111 -4.85 18.85 -6.80
N ASP A 112 -4.91 19.65 -7.88
CA ASP A 112 -4.00 20.76 -8.11
C ASP A 112 -4.36 21.95 -7.22
N TYR A 113 -3.33 22.72 -6.84
CA TYR A 113 -3.54 23.97 -6.13
C TYR A 113 -2.47 25.01 -6.46
N LYS A 114 -2.85 26.30 -6.30
CA LYS A 114 -1.91 27.41 -6.28
C LYS A 114 -2.03 28.12 -4.93
N LEU A 115 -0.93 28.24 -4.21
CA LEU A 115 -0.85 28.93 -2.93
C LEU A 115 0.09 30.13 -3.09
N LYS A 116 -0.41 31.33 -2.76
CA LYS A 116 0.37 32.57 -2.85
C LYS A 116 0.27 33.35 -1.56
N ILE A 117 1.42 33.49 -0.89
CA ILE A 117 1.56 34.28 0.33
C ILE A 117 2.16 35.63 -0.03
N LYS A 118 1.36 36.69 0.12
CA LYS A 118 1.73 38.09 -0.10
C LYS A 118 1.81 38.83 1.23
N GLU A 119 2.24 40.09 1.18
CA GLU A 119 2.35 40.95 2.38
C GLU A 119 1.00 41.17 3.08
N ASP A 120 -0.06 41.35 2.31
CA ASP A 120 -1.42 41.63 2.78
C ASP A 120 -2.20 40.34 3.08
N ASN A 121 -2.22 39.36 2.15
CA ASN A 121 -3.11 38.22 2.18
C ASN A 121 -2.45 36.92 1.67
N ILE A 122 -3.07 35.80 2.01
CA ILE A 122 -2.79 34.47 1.51
C ILE A 122 -3.93 34.05 0.56
N TYR A 123 -3.60 33.64 -0.65
CA TYR A 123 -4.56 33.21 -1.66
C TYR A 123 -4.35 31.74 -1.99
N ILE A 124 -5.43 30.98 -1.98
CA ILE A 124 -5.46 29.56 -2.34
C ILE A 124 -6.42 29.40 -3.52
N ASN A 125 -5.91 29.01 -4.69
CA ASN A 125 -6.71 28.73 -5.87
C ASN A 125 -6.81 27.23 -6.10
N VAL A 126 -8.04 26.71 -6.23
CA VAL A 126 -8.33 25.29 -6.38
C VAL A 126 -9.58 25.08 -7.24
N SER A 127 -9.72 23.91 -7.85
CA SER A 127 -10.97 23.55 -8.56
C SER A 127 -11.96 22.87 -7.63
N ASN A 128 -11.48 22.05 -6.69
CA ASN A 128 -12.33 21.26 -5.80
C ASN A 128 -11.71 21.02 -4.40
N TYR A 129 -12.38 20.16 -3.61
CA TYR A 129 -11.99 19.86 -2.23
C TYR A 129 -10.60 19.21 -2.11
N GLY A 130 -10.21 18.28 -3.00
CA GLY A 130 -8.91 17.61 -2.94
C GLY A 130 -7.76 18.61 -3.04
N GLY A 131 -7.79 19.50 -4.03
CA GLY A 131 -6.78 20.57 -4.15
C GLY A 131 -6.75 21.50 -2.94
N LEU A 132 -7.94 21.85 -2.38
CA LEU A 132 -8.01 22.66 -1.16
C LEU A 132 -7.40 21.94 0.04
N PHE A 133 -7.71 20.66 0.22
CA PHE A 133 -7.16 19.86 1.30
C PHE A 133 -5.62 19.87 1.30
N TYR A 134 -5.01 19.60 0.14
CA TYR A 134 -3.55 19.59 0.01
C TYR A 134 -2.91 20.99 0.10
N ALA A 135 -3.60 22.03 -0.34
CA ALA A 135 -3.17 23.40 -0.12
C ALA A 135 -3.13 23.78 1.37
N ILE A 136 -4.15 23.37 2.13
CA ILE A 136 -4.23 23.57 3.58
C ILE A 136 -3.13 22.79 4.32
N VAL A 137 -2.87 21.55 3.93
CA VAL A 137 -1.73 20.77 4.46
C VAL A 137 -0.41 21.50 4.23
N SER A 138 -0.17 21.96 3.01
CA SER A 138 1.06 22.68 2.69
C SER A 138 1.18 24.01 3.44
N LEU A 139 0.08 24.74 3.59
CA LEU A 139 0.05 25.96 4.37
C LEU A 139 0.30 25.69 5.87
N ASN A 140 -0.28 24.64 6.45
CA ASN A 140 -0.01 24.25 7.83
C ASN A 140 1.49 24.00 8.06
N GLN A 141 2.16 23.23 7.18
CA GLN A 141 3.60 22.99 7.28
C GLN A 141 4.42 24.28 7.21
N ILE A 142 4.06 25.22 6.33
CA ILE A 142 4.70 26.53 6.21
C ILE A 142 4.52 27.34 7.49
N LEU A 143 3.30 27.39 8.03
CA LEU A 143 3.00 28.14 9.26
C LEU A 143 3.70 27.55 10.48
N LEU A 144 3.77 26.23 10.60
CA LEU A 144 4.52 25.56 11.68
C LEU A 144 6.01 25.89 11.62
N ASN A 145 6.61 25.86 10.44
CA ASN A 145 8.00 26.25 10.25
C ASN A 145 8.23 27.75 10.56
N ALA A 146 7.28 28.60 10.16
CA ALA A 146 7.34 30.04 10.45
C ALA A 146 7.23 30.31 11.97
N GLN A 147 6.36 29.59 12.66
CA GLN A 147 6.22 29.68 14.14
C GLN A 147 7.51 29.29 14.85
N GLU A 148 8.17 28.21 14.42
CA GLU A 148 9.44 27.77 15.01
C GLU A 148 10.60 28.73 14.70
N GLU A 149 10.67 29.25 13.48
CA GLU A 149 11.74 30.16 13.07
C GLU A 149 11.59 31.59 13.63
N LYS A 150 10.39 31.99 14.10
CA LYS A 150 10.07 33.31 14.67
C LYS A 150 10.43 34.48 13.77
N LYS A 151 10.43 34.28 12.45
CA LYS A 151 10.76 35.32 11.45
C LYS A 151 9.52 35.87 10.73
N GLY A 152 8.34 35.42 11.10
CA GLY A 152 7.11 35.68 10.38
C GLY A 152 6.82 34.63 9.26
N ILE A 153 5.71 34.82 8.55
CA ILE A 153 5.30 33.91 7.46
C ILE A 153 6.10 34.28 6.21
N PRO A 154 6.79 33.33 5.55
CA PRO A 154 7.57 33.61 4.34
C PRO A 154 6.66 34.04 3.19
N LEU A 155 7.09 35.00 2.38
CA LEU A 155 6.43 35.34 1.13
C LEU A 155 6.86 34.33 0.06
N LEU A 156 5.92 33.50 -0.40
CA LEU A 156 6.20 32.47 -1.37
C LEU A 156 5.02 32.19 -2.29
N GLU A 157 5.31 31.56 -3.41
CA GLU A 157 4.33 31.10 -4.38
C GLU A 157 4.55 29.61 -4.66
N ILE A 158 3.49 28.83 -4.57
CA ILE A 158 3.48 27.39 -4.90
C ILE A 158 2.49 27.18 -6.04
N ASN A 159 2.93 26.45 -7.08
CA ASN A 159 2.05 25.80 -8.05
C ASN A 159 2.34 24.30 -7.94
N ASP A 160 1.35 23.52 -7.57
CA ASP A 160 1.55 22.11 -7.23
C ASP A 160 0.45 21.22 -7.79
N SER A 161 0.84 20.01 -8.14
CA SER A 161 -0.03 18.94 -8.60
C SER A 161 0.65 17.60 -8.31
N PRO A 162 -0.11 16.53 -8.02
CA PRO A 162 0.47 15.22 -7.83
C PRO A 162 1.13 14.70 -9.10
N ARG A 163 2.23 13.97 -8.95
CA ARG A 163 2.88 13.25 -10.05
C ARG A 163 2.02 12.08 -10.54
N PHE A 164 1.46 11.32 -9.62
CA PHE A 164 0.64 10.15 -9.88
C PHE A 164 -0.76 10.29 -9.31
N VAL A 165 -1.75 9.74 -10.01
CA VAL A 165 -3.14 9.71 -9.55
C VAL A 165 -3.34 8.72 -8.40
N HIS A 166 -2.63 7.58 -8.41
CA HIS A 166 -2.61 6.59 -7.34
C HIS A 166 -1.35 6.76 -6.48
N ARG A 167 -1.55 7.09 -5.22
CA ARG A 167 -0.50 7.26 -4.20
C ARG A 167 -0.91 6.45 -2.99
N GLY A 168 -0.66 5.13 -3.09
CA GLY A 168 -1.25 4.14 -2.20
C GLY A 168 -0.33 3.74 -1.04
N PHE A 169 -0.97 3.31 0.04
CA PHE A 169 -0.35 2.56 1.12
C PHE A 169 -1.22 1.35 1.45
N MET A 170 -0.64 0.16 1.41
CA MET A 170 -1.30 -1.08 1.84
C MET A 170 -0.90 -1.42 3.27
N LEU A 171 -1.90 -1.75 4.08
CA LEU A 171 -1.73 -2.23 5.45
C LEU A 171 -2.26 -3.65 5.58
N ASP A 172 -1.38 -4.58 5.93
CA ASP A 172 -1.76 -5.93 6.32
C ASP A 172 -2.28 -5.94 7.77
N LEU A 173 -3.55 -6.28 7.94
CA LEU A 173 -4.17 -6.47 9.25
C LEU A 173 -4.27 -7.96 9.63
N SER A 174 -3.96 -8.85 8.69
CA SER A 174 -4.18 -10.28 8.85
C SER A 174 -3.10 -10.95 9.68
N ARG A 175 -1.82 -10.75 9.33
CA ARG A 175 -0.70 -11.40 10.02
C ARG A 175 -0.59 -10.91 11.46
N ASN A 176 -0.60 -9.60 11.66
CA ASN A 176 -0.77 -8.99 12.97
C ASN A 176 -1.83 -7.89 12.90
N PHE A 177 -2.76 -7.92 13.86
CA PHE A 177 -3.92 -7.03 13.87
C PHE A 177 -3.60 -5.72 14.58
N TYR A 178 -4.04 -4.63 13.98
CA TYR A 178 -4.01 -3.28 14.56
C TYR A 178 -5.41 -2.70 14.61
N PRO A 179 -5.81 -2.10 15.74
CA PRO A 179 -7.18 -1.62 15.95
C PRO A 179 -7.47 -0.35 15.14
N LYS A 180 -8.75 0.01 15.10
CA LYS A 180 -9.26 1.20 14.40
C LYS A 180 -8.45 2.47 14.71
N GLU A 181 -8.08 2.68 15.95
CA GLU A 181 -7.34 3.85 16.41
C GLU A 181 -5.99 4.00 15.67
N LYS A 182 -5.28 2.90 15.47
CA LYS A 182 -4.02 2.88 14.69
C LYS A 182 -4.31 3.18 13.22
N ILE A 183 -5.36 2.64 12.65
CA ILE A 183 -5.76 2.90 11.25
C ILE A 183 -6.10 4.39 11.07
N LEU A 184 -6.81 4.99 12.01
CA LEU A 184 -7.14 6.42 11.99
C LEU A 184 -5.89 7.31 12.11
N GLN A 185 -4.90 6.90 12.90
CA GLN A 185 -3.59 7.58 12.94
C GLN A 185 -2.89 7.51 11.58
N ILE A 186 -2.86 6.34 10.94
CA ILE A 186 -2.27 6.15 9.61
C ILE A 186 -2.99 7.02 8.57
N ILE A 187 -4.32 7.05 8.56
CA ILE A 187 -5.11 7.92 7.68
C ILE A 187 -4.71 9.39 7.85
N ASN A 188 -4.51 9.85 9.09
CA ASN A 188 -4.07 11.21 9.36
C ASN A 188 -2.65 11.48 8.80
N LEU A 189 -1.72 10.54 8.97
CA LEU A 189 -0.36 10.64 8.43
C LEU A 189 -0.37 10.62 6.90
N MET A 190 -1.10 9.69 6.28
CA MET A 190 -1.26 9.61 4.83
C MET A 190 -1.79 10.92 4.25
N ALA A 191 -2.85 11.46 4.83
CA ALA A 191 -3.45 12.73 4.42
C ALA A 191 -2.46 13.90 4.54
N TYR A 192 -1.70 13.96 5.64
CA TYR A 192 -0.71 15.00 5.88
C TYR A 192 0.47 14.95 4.91
N TYR A 193 0.80 13.76 4.41
CA TYR A 193 1.82 13.55 3.38
C TYR A 193 1.25 13.30 1.98
N LYS A 194 -0.02 13.68 1.74
CA LYS A 194 -0.68 13.70 0.42
C LYS A 194 -0.81 12.35 -0.27
N LEU A 195 -0.80 11.23 0.46
CA LEU A 195 -1.24 9.94 -0.02
C LEU A 195 -2.76 9.89 -0.07
N ASN A 196 -3.33 9.18 -1.05
CA ASN A 196 -4.78 9.23 -1.31
C ASN A 196 -5.49 7.87 -1.38
N VAL A 197 -4.77 6.76 -1.29
CA VAL A 197 -5.36 5.41 -1.31
C VAL A 197 -4.83 4.59 -0.14
N LEU A 198 -5.75 4.07 0.69
CA LEU A 198 -5.46 3.10 1.74
C LEU A 198 -6.02 1.73 1.33
N ASP A 199 -5.14 0.79 0.98
CA ASP A 199 -5.49 -0.60 0.72
C ASP A 199 -5.42 -1.37 2.05
N LEU A 200 -6.55 -1.90 2.51
CA LEU A 200 -6.62 -2.67 3.75
C LEU A 200 -6.72 -4.17 3.44
N ARG A 201 -5.61 -4.89 3.64
CA ARG A 201 -5.62 -6.35 3.56
C ARG A 201 -6.29 -6.92 4.81
N LEU A 202 -7.58 -7.17 4.67
CA LEU A 202 -8.48 -7.57 5.76
C LEU A 202 -8.48 -9.07 6.01
N THR A 203 -7.93 -9.86 5.09
CA THR A 203 -7.91 -11.33 5.18
C THR A 203 -6.64 -11.90 4.56
N ASP A 204 -6.14 -12.96 5.18
CA ASP A 204 -5.04 -13.80 4.70
C ASP A 204 -5.16 -15.18 5.36
N ASP A 205 -4.15 -16.04 5.25
CA ASP A 205 -4.15 -17.37 5.87
C ASP A 205 -4.28 -17.30 7.40
N GLU A 206 -3.70 -16.27 8.02
CA GLU A 206 -3.49 -16.19 9.46
C GLU A 206 -4.51 -15.33 10.20
N GLY A 207 -5.44 -14.69 9.47
CA GLY A 207 -6.47 -13.88 10.13
C GLY A 207 -7.55 -13.33 9.21
N TRP A 208 -8.77 -13.41 9.68
CA TRP A 208 -9.94 -12.71 9.13
C TRP A 208 -10.25 -11.49 9.99
N ARG A 209 -10.19 -10.29 9.43
CA ARG A 209 -10.14 -9.05 10.22
C ARG A 209 -11.33 -8.11 10.04
N ILE A 210 -12.42 -8.56 9.45
CA ILE A 210 -13.63 -7.74 9.27
C ILE A 210 -14.89 -8.53 9.63
N GLU A 211 -15.81 -7.88 10.34
CA GLU A 211 -17.11 -8.46 10.67
C GLU A 211 -18.01 -8.49 9.42
N ILE A 212 -18.55 -9.69 9.12
CA ILE A 212 -19.52 -9.90 8.05
C ILE A 212 -20.86 -10.36 8.65
N PRO A 213 -21.92 -9.55 8.59
CA PRO A 213 -23.24 -9.94 9.09
C PRO A 213 -23.72 -11.28 8.50
N GLY A 214 -24.18 -12.18 9.36
CA GLY A 214 -24.65 -13.52 8.99
C GLY A 214 -23.56 -14.59 8.87
N LEU A 215 -22.28 -14.22 9.02
CA LEU A 215 -21.13 -15.15 9.04
C LEU A 215 -20.28 -14.94 10.32
N PRO A 216 -20.86 -15.17 11.50
CA PRO A 216 -20.16 -14.87 12.75
C PRO A 216 -18.92 -15.74 12.97
N GLU A 217 -18.84 -16.93 12.37
CA GLU A 217 -17.70 -17.85 12.49
C GLU A 217 -16.41 -17.20 11.96
N LEU A 218 -16.50 -16.30 10.96
CA LEU A 218 -15.35 -15.58 10.42
C LEU A 218 -14.61 -14.77 11.49
N THR A 219 -15.34 -14.14 12.42
CA THR A 219 -14.73 -13.40 13.52
C THR A 219 -14.62 -14.21 14.82
N GLN A 220 -15.48 -15.19 15.04
CA GLN A 220 -15.43 -16.02 16.24
C GLN A 220 -14.25 -17.01 16.22
N VAL A 221 -13.87 -17.49 15.06
CA VAL A 221 -12.78 -18.45 14.81
C VAL A 221 -11.64 -17.79 14.05
N GLY A 222 -11.93 -17.23 12.86
CA GLY A 222 -10.93 -16.73 11.92
C GLY A 222 -10.17 -15.49 12.37
N SER A 223 -10.70 -14.72 13.33
CA SER A 223 -10.00 -13.55 13.88
C SER A 223 -9.13 -13.85 15.10
N LYS A 224 -9.05 -15.08 15.53
CA LYS A 224 -8.32 -15.48 16.74
C LYS A 224 -7.21 -16.47 16.41
N ARG A 225 -6.06 -16.28 17.03
CA ARG A 225 -4.94 -17.22 16.95
C ARG A 225 -4.51 -17.68 18.34
N GLY A 226 -4.02 -18.92 18.45
CA GLY A 226 -3.48 -19.44 19.69
C GLY A 226 -3.31 -20.95 19.65
N PHE A 227 -2.92 -21.54 20.77
CA PHE A 227 -2.70 -22.98 20.86
C PHE A 227 -4.00 -23.74 20.68
N THR A 228 -4.07 -24.54 19.65
CA THR A 228 -5.17 -25.41 19.26
C THR A 228 -4.63 -26.58 18.46
N ARG A 229 -5.37 -27.68 18.41
CA ARG A 229 -5.11 -28.80 17.49
C ARG A 229 -6.17 -28.90 16.40
N GLU A 230 -7.41 -28.58 16.77
CA GLU A 230 -8.59 -28.84 15.93
C GLU A 230 -9.12 -27.58 15.23
N GLU A 231 -8.60 -26.41 15.61
CA GLU A 231 -9.01 -25.10 15.08
C GLU A 231 -10.53 -24.82 15.13
N ASN A 232 -11.23 -25.40 16.10
CA ASN A 232 -12.68 -25.23 16.22
C ASN A 232 -13.09 -23.86 16.77
N ASP A 233 -12.20 -23.14 17.47
CA ASP A 233 -12.45 -21.86 18.11
C ASP A 233 -11.42 -20.78 17.77
N ARG A 234 -10.33 -21.15 17.10
CA ARG A 234 -9.22 -20.26 16.71
C ARG A 234 -8.31 -20.93 15.69
N LEU A 235 -7.53 -20.13 14.96
CA LEU A 235 -6.48 -20.59 14.05
C LEU A 235 -5.19 -20.95 14.82
N PHE A 236 -4.27 -21.64 14.18
CA PHE A 236 -2.95 -21.96 14.71
C PHE A 236 -2.18 -20.71 15.15
N PRO A 237 -1.30 -20.80 16.16
CA PRO A 237 -0.45 -19.70 16.58
C PRO A 237 0.65 -19.46 15.55
N MET A 238 0.82 -18.19 15.14
CA MET A 238 1.89 -17.73 14.24
C MET A 238 2.33 -16.32 14.63
N TYR A 239 3.48 -15.91 14.16
CA TYR A 239 3.98 -14.53 14.28
C TYR A 239 3.90 -13.94 15.70
N GLY A 240 4.32 -14.72 16.69
CA GLY A 240 4.35 -14.25 18.07
C GLY A 240 3.00 -14.20 18.80
N SER A 241 1.91 -14.74 18.20
CA SER A 241 0.58 -14.70 18.81
C SER A 241 0.43 -15.48 20.13
N GLY A 242 1.42 -16.30 20.49
CA GLY A 242 1.44 -17.04 21.76
C GLY A 242 0.27 -18.02 21.92
N SER A 243 -0.12 -18.27 23.18
CA SER A 243 -1.18 -19.21 23.53
C SER A 243 -2.60 -18.74 23.20
N GLY A 244 -2.78 -17.48 22.81
CA GLY A 244 -4.09 -16.86 22.58
C GLY A 244 -4.80 -16.39 23.86
N LYS A 245 -4.10 -16.32 24.98
CA LYS A 245 -4.70 -15.94 26.27
C LYS A 245 -4.69 -14.46 26.55
N LYS A 246 -3.90 -13.60 25.88
CA LYS A 246 -3.92 -12.13 26.04
C LYS A 246 -3.02 -11.36 25.08
N ASP A 247 -3.44 -10.14 24.82
CA ASP A 247 -2.69 -8.92 24.44
C ASP A 247 -1.54 -9.09 23.44
N THR A 248 -1.78 -9.88 22.40
CA THR A 248 -0.90 -9.97 21.24
C THR A 248 -1.66 -9.48 20.01
N HIS A 249 -0.94 -8.94 19.04
CA HIS A 249 -1.51 -8.55 17.75
C HIS A 249 -2.04 -9.74 16.92
N GLY A 250 -1.96 -10.97 17.44
CA GLY A 250 -2.43 -12.17 16.74
C GLY A 250 -3.95 -12.30 16.62
N SER A 251 -4.72 -11.61 17.44
CA SER A 251 -6.19 -11.72 17.47
C SER A 251 -6.85 -10.35 17.45
N GLY A 252 -7.97 -10.24 16.78
CA GLY A 252 -8.77 -9.03 16.66
C GLY A 252 -9.44 -8.90 15.30
N PHE A 253 -10.40 -8.01 15.22
CA PHE A 253 -11.10 -7.66 13.97
C PHE A 253 -11.69 -6.26 14.05
N ILE A 254 -11.97 -5.67 12.90
CA ILE A 254 -12.69 -4.41 12.74
C ILE A 254 -14.18 -4.72 12.72
N SER A 255 -14.96 -4.17 13.66
CA SER A 255 -16.41 -4.30 13.64
C SER A 255 -17.00 -3.57 12.43
N ARG A 256 -18.21 -3.96 12.02
CA ARG A 256 -18.96 -3.25 10.97
C ARG A 256 -19.05 -1.74 11.26
N LYS A 257 -19.34 -1.37 12.50
CA LYS A 257 -19.43 0.03 12.94
C LYS A 257 -18.08 0.75 12.80
N ASP A 258 -16.98 0.11 13.22
CA ASP A 258 -15.65 0.70 13.16
C ASP A 258 -15.17 0.87 11.72
N PHE A 259 -15.51 -0.08 10.83
CA PHE A 259 -15.17 0.05 9.42
C PHE A 259 -15.90 1.24 8.75
N ILE A 260 -17.19 1.41 9.05
CA ILE A 260 -17.97 2.58 8.58
C ILE A 260 -17.36 3.89 9.08
N GLU A 261 -16.88 3.94 10.33
CA GLU A 261 -16.20 5.12 10.87
C GLU A 261 -14.86 5.38 10.14
N ILE A 262 -14.06 4.34 9.88
CA ILE A 262 -12.84 4.44 9.07
C ILE A 262 -13.13 5.05 7.69
N LEU A 263 -14.15 4.56 7.00
CA LEU A 263 -14.56 5.07 5.70
C LEU A 263 -14.96 6.55 5.73
N LYS A 264 -15.74 6.96 6.74
CA LYS A 264 -16.14 8.37 6.93
C LYS A 264 -14.94 9.29 7.14
N VAL A 265 -14.03 8.88 8.02
CA VAL A 265 -12.82 9.65 8.33
C VAL A 265 -11.87 9.72 7.13
N ALA A 266 -11.71 8.64 6.38
CA ALA A 266 -10.90 8.60 5.17
C ALA A 266 -11.44 9.56 4.10
N LYS A 267 -12.76 9.56 3.86
CA LYS A 267 -13.43 10.47 2.91
C LYS A 267 -13.19 11.93 3.25
N GLU A 268 -13.27 12.30 4.52
CA GLU A 268 -12.99 13.66 4.97
C GLU A 268 -11.57 14.13 4.68
N ARG A 269 -10.64 13.19 4.55
CA ARG A 269 -9.22 13.41 4.32
C ARG A 269 -8.77 13.19 2.88
N ASN A 270 -9.74 13.09 1.96
CA ASN A 270 -9.49 12.81 0.54
C ASN A 270 -8.73 11.50 0.31
N ILE A 271 -9.05 10.46 1.10
CA ILE A 271 -8.47 9.12 0.99
C ILE A 271 -9.55 8.14 0.56
N HIS A 272 -9.27 7.38 -0.48
CA HIS A 272 -10.05 6.23 -0.91
C HIS A 272 -9.57 4.99 -0.15
N VAL A 273 -10.50 4.25 0.45
CA VAL A 273 -10.20 2.96 1.07
C VAL A 273 -10.48 1.87 0.06
N VAL A 274 -9.56 0.93 -0.09
CA VAL A 274 -9.70 -0.28 -0.92
C VAL A 274 -9.77 -1.47 0.02
N PRO A 275 -10.89 -2.20 0.09
CA PRO A 275 -10.97 -3.42 0.87
C PRO A 275 -10.28 -4.54 0.10
N GLN A 276 -9.35 -5.26 0.74
CA GLN A 276 -8.69 -6.42 0.17
C GLN A 276 -9.13 -7.69 0.89
N ILE A 277 -9.75 -8.61 0.13
CA ILE A 277 -10.24 -9.91 0.57
C ILE A 277 -9.61 -10.98 -0.31
N SER A 278 -8.76 -11.79 0.26
CA SER A 278 -7.98 -12.80 -0.47
C SER A 278 -8.88 -13.90 -1.02
N PHE A 279 -8.81 -14.13 -2.36
CA PHE A 279 -9.54 -15.17 -3.09
C PHE A 279 -8.82 -15.52 -4.40
N PRO A 280 -8.58 -16.81 -4.76
CA PRO A 280 -8.92 -18.00 -3.98
C PRO A 280 -7.79 -18.46 -3.04
N SER A 281 -6.56 -17.96 -3.22
CA SER A 281 -5.38 -18.22 -2.39
C SER A 281 -5.37 -17.35 -1.13
N HIS A 282 -4.43 -17.61 -0.20
CA HIS A 282 -4.34 -16.88 1.06
C HIS A 282 -5.68 -16.79 1.82
N ALA A 283 -6.47 -17.85 1.78
CA ALA A 283 -7.85 -17.82 2.23
C ALA A 283 -8.12 -18.75 3.42
N ARG A 284 -7.08 -19.25 4.09
CA ARG A 284 -7.23 -20.20 5.18
C ARG A 284 -8.10 -19.67 6.32
N SER A 285 -7.99 -18.37 6.63
CA SER A 285 -8.83 -17.75 7.66
C SER A 285 -10.31 -17.61 7.29
N ALA A 286 -10.68 -17.86 6.04
CA ALA A 286 -12.06 -18.07 5.60
C ALA A 286 -12.43 -19.55 5.59
N ILE A 287 -11.54 -20.41 5.11
CA ILE A 287 -11.79 -21.85 4.93
C ILE A 287 -12.05 -22.53 6.27
N ILE A 288 -11.22 -22.30 7.28
CA ILE A 288 -11.35 -22.92 8.59
C ILE A 288 -12.65 -22.52 9.30
N PRO A 289 -13.03 -21.24 9.44
CA PRO A 289 -14.33 -20.87 10.01
C PRO A 289 -15.53 -21.45 9.26
N MET A 290 -15.46 -21.48 7.91
CA MET A 290 -16.55 -22.04 7.12
C MET A 290 -16.60 -23.57 7.23
N LYS A 291 -15.49 -24.25 7.49
CA LYS A 291 -15.46 -25.67 7.87
C LYS A 291 -16.13 -25.89 9.23
N VAL A 292 -15.81 -25.09 10.23
CA VAL A 292 -16.47 -25.14 11.56
C VAL A 292 -17.99 -24.94 11.41
N ARG A 293 -18.42 -23.96 10.60
CA ARG A 293 -19.83 -23.75 10.26
C ARG A 293 -20.46 -24.98 9.61
N TYR A 294 -19.81 -25.55 8.61
CA TYR A 294 -20.25 -26.75 7.92
C TYR A 294 -20.46 -27.91 8.90
N GLU A 295 -19.49 -28.24 9.72
CA GLU A 295 -19.54 -29.33 10.70
C GLU A 295 -20.65 -29.09 11.75
N SER A 296 -20.81 -27.86 12.24
CA SER A 296 -21.87 -27.49 13.18
C SER A 296 -23.28 -27.69 12.63
N PHE A 297 -23.50 -27.31 11.35
CA PHE A 297 -24.81 -27.51 10.72
C PHE A 297 -25.07 -28.97 10.33
N MET A 298 -24.05 -29.71 9.89
CA MET A 298 -24.15 -31.15 9.62
C MET A 298 -24.52 -31.93 10.88
N ALA A 299 -23.91 -31.62 12.04
CA ALA A 299 -24.24 -32.24 13.33
C ALA A 299 -25.69 -31.98 13.77
N LYS A 300 -26.32 -30.90 13.26
CA LYS A 300 -27.74 -30.56 13.51
C LYS A 300 -28.67 -31.08 12.42
N GLY A 301 -28.17 -31.87 11.45
CA GLY A 301 -28.96 -32.39 10.31
C GLY A 301 -29.36 -31.31 9.29
N LYS A 302 -28.78 -30.11 9.32
CA LYS A 302 -29.13 -28.99 8.42
C LYS A 302 -28.20 -28.97 7.20
N VAL A 303 -28.35 -29.95 6.33
CA VAL A 303 -27.44 -30.22 5.19
C VAL A 303 -27.34 -29.03 4.22
N GLU A 304 -28.46 -28.39 3.87
CA GLU A 304 -28.48 -27.25 2.96
C GLU A 304 -27.69 -26.05 3.54
N ALA A 305 -27.98 -25.68 4.80
CA ALA A 305 -27.26 -24.60 5.48
C ALA A 305 -25.77 -24.90 5.67
N ALA A 306 -25.40 -26.17 5.88
CA ALA A 306 -24.00 -26.59 5.95
C ALA A 306 -23.25 -26.32 4.62
N ASN A 307 -23.90 -26.61 3.48
CA ASN A 307 -23.27 -26.46 2.17
C ASN A 307 -23.41 -25.05 1.56
N GLU A 308 -24.14 -24.14 2.20
CA GLU A 308 -24.41 -22.80 1.67
C GLU A 308 -23.14 -22.01 1.36
N PHE A 309 -22.17 -22.00 2.31
CA PHE A 309 -20.91 -21.26 2.22
C PHE A 309 -19.68 -22.15 2.41
N ARG A 310 -19.76 -23.43 2.03
CA ARG A 310 -18.63 -24.34 2.13
C ARG A 310 -17.54 -23.96 1.14
N LEU A 311 -16.30 -23.82 1.61
CA LEU A 311 -15.15 -23.37 0.82
C LEU A 311 -14.16 -24.48 0.49
N HIS A 312 -14.28 -25.66 1.10
CA HIS A 312 -13.39 -26.80 0.90
C HIS A 312 -14.11 -27.99 0.26
N ASP A 313 -13.38 -28.83 -0.42
CA ASP A 313 -13.81 -30.17 -0.79
C ASP A 313 -13.29 -31.16 0.25
N PRO A 314 -14.17 -31.84 1.03
CA PRO A 314 -13.75 -32.79 2.06
C PRO A 314 -12.97 -34.00 1.53
N ASN A 315 -13.09 -34.28 0.23
CA ASN A 315 -12.47 -35.42 -0.42
C ASN A 315 -11.24 -35.04 -1.27
N ASP A 316 -10.83 -33.76 -1.25
CA ASP A 316 -9.65 -33.33 -1.96
C ASP A 316 -8.38 -33.96 -1.35
N LYS A 317 -7.60 -34.61 -2.22
CA LYS A 317 -6.31 -35.24 -1.89
C LYS A 317 -5.15 -34.54 -2.62
N SER A 318 -5.35 -33.31 -3.07
CA SER A 318 -4.33 -32.50 -3.69
C SER A 318 -3.18 -32.26 -2.70
N LYS A 319 -1.97 -32.22 -3.23
CA LYS A 319 -0.77 -31.94 -2.45
C LYS A 319 -0.13 -30.68 -2.97
N TYR A 320 -0.04 -29.68 -2.13
CA TYR A 320 0.62 -28.41 -2.41
C TYR A 320 1.16 -27.81 -1.11
N THR A 321 2.00 -26.81 -1.23
CA THR A 321 2.51 -26.02 -0.12
C THR A 321 2.50 -24.57 -0.54
N SER A 322 1.87 -23.70 0.24
CA SER A 322 1.87 -22.25 0.03
C SER A 322 3.18 -21.61 0.47
N ALA A 323 3.36 -20.34 0.14
CA ALA A 323 4.51 -19.55 0.60
C ALA A 323 4.63 -19.52 2.14
N GLN A 324 3.51 -19.55 2.86
CA GLN A 324 3.44 -19.62 4.33
C GLN A 324 3.41 -21.05 4.87
N LEU A 325 3.75 -22.04 4.05
CA LEU A 325 3.85 -23.47 4.39
C LEU A 325 2.51 -24.16 4.74
N PHE A 326 1.38 -23.57 4.36
CA PHE A 326 0.06 -24.21 4.46
C PHE A 326 -0.23 -25.10 3.26
N SER A 327 -1.06 -26.13 3.46
CA SER A 327 -1.53 -27.06 2.43
C SER A 327 -3.05 -27.08 2.31
N ASP A 328 -3.74 -26.11 2.93
CA ASP A 328 -5.20 -26.04 3.05
C ASP A 328 -5.73 -24.59 2.92
N ASN A 329 -4.97 -23.71 2.25
CA ASN A 329 -5.24 -22.27 2.18
C ASN A 329 -5.94 -21.80 0.89
N THR A 330 -6.38 -22.73 0.04
CA THR A 330 -6.97 -22.36 -1.26
C THR A 330 -8.44 -22.80 -1.34
N ILE A 331 -9.31 -21.85 -1.66
CA ILE A 331 -10.76 -22.08 -1.82
C ILE A 331 -11.04 -23.02 -3.01
N CYS A 332 -11.95 -23.96 -2.83
CA CYS A 332 -12.44 -24.85 -3.88
C CYS A 332 -13.37 -24.09 -4.84
N ILE A 333 -12.80 -23.47 -5.88
CA ILE A 333 -13.53 -22.66 -6.88
C ILE A 333 -14.46 -23.47 -7.79
N CYS A 334 -14.41 -24.79 -7.71
CA CYS A 334 -15.30 -25.69 -8.45
C CYS A 334 -16.68 -25.80 -7.79
N SER A 335 -16.81 -25.33 -6.56
CA SER A 335 -18.07 -25.36 -5.82
C SER A 335 -18.82 -24.02 -5.98
N PRO A 336 -20.11 -24.04 -6.35
CA PRO A 336 -20.93 -22.82 -6.39
C PRO A 336 -21.01 -22.07 -5.05
N SER A 337 -20.77 -22.76 -3.93
CA SER A 337 -20.75 -22.17 -2.59
C SER A 337 -19.59 -21.18 -2.39
N ALA A 338 -18.46 -21.38 -3.08
CA ALA A 338 -17.35 -20.44 -3.06
C ALA A 338 -17.75 -19.05 -3.57
N PHE A 339 -18.50 -19.01 -4.67
CA PHE A 339 -18.99 -17.75 -5.25
C PHE A 339 -20.13 -17.13 -4.43
N ARG A 340 -21.02 -17.96 -3.84
CA ARG A 340 -22.03 -17.44 -2.89
C ARG A 340 -21.39 -16.79 -1.68
N PHE A 341 -20.30 -17.38 -1.16
CA PHE A 341 -19.52 -16.80 -0.09
C PHE A 341 -18.89 -15.47 -0.51
N PHE A 342 -18.22 -15.44 -1.67
CA PHE A 342 -17.63 -14.21 -2.20
C PHE A 342 -18.69 -13.11 -2.39
N ASP A 343 -19.79 -13.43 -3.05
CA ASP A 343 -20.90 -12.48 -3.28
C ASP A 343 -21.44 -11.95 -1.93
N LYS A 344 -21.63 -12.82 -0.93
CA LYS A 344 -22.07 -12.42 0.42
C LYS A 344 -21.10 -11.43 1.06
N VAL A 345 -19.81 -11.72 1.06
CA VAL A 345 -18.78 -10.85 1.64
C VAL A 345 -18.72 -9.51 0.89
N PHE A 346 -18.70 -9.55 -0.43
CA PHE A 346 -18.67 -8.36 -1.29
C PHE A 346 -19.86 -7.42 -1.02
N TYR A 347 -21.10 -7.96 -1.00
CA TYR A 347 -22.30 -7.14 -0.80
C TYR A 347 -22.38 -6.57 0.61
N GLU A 348 -21.94 -7.28 1.64
CA GLU A 348 -21.91 -6.74 3.01
C GLU A 348 -20.89 -5.60 3.14
N ILE A 349 -19.69 -5.75 2.54
CA ILE A 349 -18.70 -4.66 2.51
C ILE A 349 -19.26 -3.47 1.71
N LYS A 350 -19.85 -3.71 0.53
CA LYS A 350 -20.48 -2.64 -0.25
C LYS A 350 -21.54 -1.88 0.55
N ALA A 351 -22.37 -2.57 1.31
CA ALA A 351 -23.38 -1.96 2.17
C ALA A 351 -22.76 -1.05 3.26
N MET A 352 -21.56 -1.39 3.76
CA MET A 352 -20.82 -0.51 4.69
C MET A 352 -20.35 0.78 4.01
N TYR A 353 -19.90 0.70 2.75
CA TYR A 353 -19.55 1.88 1.94
C TYR A 353 -20.77 2.77 1.68
N ASP A 354 -21.90 2.17 1.32
CA ASP A 354 -23.15 2.91 1.06
C ASP A 354 -23.60 3.65 2.33
N GLU A 355 -23.56 3.00 3.50
CA GLU A 355 -23.89 3.63 4.80
C GLU A 355 -22.90 4.73 5.20
N ALA A 356 -21.62 4.57 4.86
CA ALA A 356 -20.61 5.60 5.07
C ALA A 356 -20.75 6.77 4.08
N ASN A 357 -21.60 6.65 3.06
CA ASN A 357 -21.64 7.54 1.91
C ASN A 357 -20.24 7.74 1.30
N HIS A 358 -19.47 6.66 1.21
CA HIS A 358 -18.15 6.60 0.59
C HIS A 358 -18.24 5.76 -0.68
N SER A 359 -17.61 6.18 -1.78
CA SER A 359 -17.59 5.40 -3.01
C SER A 359 -16.62 4.22 -2.87
N MET A 360 -17.07 3.00 -3.16
CA MET A 360 -16.19 1.85 -3.33
C MET A 360 -15.73 1.80 -4.80
N GLU A 361 -14.66 2.54 -5.11
CA GLU A 361 -14.15 2.65 -6.49
C GLU A 361 -13.38 1.40 -6.92
N THR A 362 -12.76 0.72 -5.96
CA THR A 362 -11.93 -0.47 -6.21
C THR A 362 -12.16 -1.50 -5.11
N PHE A 363 -12.19 -2.77 -5.51
CA PHE A 363 -12.19 -3.93 -4.61
C PHE A 363 -11.01 -4.82 -4.97
N ASN A 364 -10.13 -5.11 -4.01
CA ASN A 364 -8.94 -5.91 -4.22
C ASN A 364 -9.19 -7.37 -3.79
N ILE A 365 -8.95 -8.31 -4.69
CA ILE A 365 -9.15 -9.76 -4.43
C ILE A 365 -7.87 -10.46 -3.95
N GLY A 366 -6.75 -9.76 -3.82
CA GLY A 366 -5.45 -10.37 -3.55
C GLY A 366 -5.04 -11.29 -4.70
N ALA A 367 -5.31 -12.59 -4.55
CA ALA A 367 -5.05 -13.65 -5.54
C ALA A 367 -3.55 -13.86 -5.86
N ASP A 368 -2.70 -13.46 -4.94
CA ASP A 368 -1.26 -13.71 -4.95
C ASP A 368 -0.94 -15.18 -4.66
N GLU A 369 0.19 -15.63 -5.16
CA GLU A 369 0.86 -16.89 -4.80
C GLU A 369 -0.04 -18.16 -4.82
N LEU A 370 -0.89 -18.31 -5.82
CA LEU A 370 -1.70 -19.52 -5.95
C LEU A 370 -0.79 -20.76 -6.02
N PRO A 371 -0.84 -21.69 -5.04
CA PRO A 371 0.13 -22.75 -4.98
C PRO A 371 -0.02 -23.74 -6.14
N PHE A 372 1.11 -24.19 -6.67
CA PHE A 372 1.12 -25.22 -7.69
C PHE A 372 0.60 -26.56 -7.13
N GLY A 373 -0.32 -27.19 -7.84
CA GLY A 373 -0.87 -28.50 -7.47
C GLY A 373 -2.25 -28.46 -6.79
N VAL A 374 -2.79 -27.26 -6.52
CA VAL A 374 -4.15 -27.09 -5.99
C VAL A 374 -5.20 -27.75 -6.90
N TRP A 375 -6.28 -28.25 -6.32
CA TRP A 375 -7.45 -28.88 -6.97
C TRP A 375 -7.18 -30.16 -7.80
N LYS A 376 -5.92 -30.52 -8.07
CA LYS A 376 -5.55 -31.63 -8.99
C LYS A 376 -6.11 -32.99 -8.57
N LYS A 377 -6.44 -33.20 -7.28
CA LYS A 377 -7.06 -34.40 -6.74
C LYS A 377 -8.39 -34.14 -6.01
N SER A 378 -9.01 -32.99 -6.29
CA SER A 378 -10.37 -32.70 -5.85
C SER A 378 -11.37 -33.41 -6.76
N PRO A 379 -12.20 -34.36 -6.25
CA PRO A 379 -13.27 -34.98 -7.03
C PRO A 379 -14.23 -33.95 -7.62
N ILE A 380 -14.63 -32.93 -6.86
CA ILE A 380 -15.55 -31.88 -7.33
C ILE A 380 -14.94 -31.11 -8.53
N CYS A 381 -13.65 -30.79 -8.49
CA CYS A 381 -13.01 -30.08 -9.59
C CYS A 381 -12.80 -30.94 -10.81
N ASN A 382 -12.43 -32.20 -10.62
CA ASN A 382 -12.30 -33.15 -11.73
C ASN A 382 -13.65 -33.38 -12.42
N ASP A 383 -14.72 -33.59 -11.66
CA ASP A 383 -16.06 -33.74 -12.21
C ASP A 383 -16.52 -32.48 -12.94
N TYR A 384 -16.21 -31.29 -12.39
CA TYR A 384 -16.54 -30.03 -13.04
C TYR A 384 -15.83 -29.88 -14.39
N ILE A 385 -14.53 -30.13 -14.46
CA ILE A 385 -13.75 -30.07 -15.71
C ILE A 385 -14.26 -31.11 -16.71
N ASN A 386 -14.47 -32.36 -16.28
CA ASN A 386 -14.89 -33.45 -17.16
C ASN A 386 -16.30 -33.25 -17.76
N ASN A 387 -17.17 -32.52 -17.08
CA ASN A 387 -18.56 -32.28 -17.52
C ASN A 387 -18.76 -30.90 -18.17
N SER A 388 -17.70 -30.07 -18.25
CA SER A 388 -17.75 -28.75 -18.89
C SER A 388 -17.41 -28.87 -20.38
N SER A 389 -18.07 -28.05 -21.22
CA SER A 389 -17.71 -27.91 -22.64
C SER A 389 -16.58 -26.93 -22.86
N ASP A 390 -16.40 -25.99 -21.92
CA ASP A 390 -15.57 -24.78 -22.12
C ASP A 390 -14.35 -24.74 -21.20
N ILE A 391 -14.29 -25.64 -20.19
CA ILE A 391 -13.21 -25.72 -19.19
C ILE A 391 -12.50 -27.06 -19.35
N ASN A 392 -11.25 -27.00 -19.84
CA ASN A 392 -10.47 -28.20 -20.16
C ASN A 392 -9.24 -28.40 -19.26
N SER A 393 -8.93 -27.38 -18.46
CA SER A 393 -7.75 -27.36 -17.58
C SER A 393 -8.03 -26.66 -16.27
N TYR A 394 -7.15 -26.80 -15.29
CA TYR A 394 -7.20 -26.03 -14.05
C TYR A 394 -6.92 -24.53 -14.28
N GLN A 395 -6.18 -24.20 -15.35
CA GLN A 395 -5.99 -22.80 -15.76
C GLN A 395 -7.30 -22.20 -16.28
N ASP A 396 -8.03 -22.91 -17.16
CA ASP A 396 -9.33 -22.44 -17.65
C ASP A 396 -10.33 -22.27 -16.49
N LEU A 397 -10.28 -23.19 -15.52
CA LEU A 397 -11.09 -23.11 -14.31
C LEU A 397 -10.78 -21.85 -13.50
N TYR A 398 -9.50 -21.55 -13.30
CA TYR A 398 -9.05 -20.34 -12.62
C TYR A 398 -9.49 -19.09 -13.39
N ASP A 399 -9.22 -19.01 -14.69
CA ASP A 399 -9.61 -17.90 -15.55
C ASP A 399 -11.11 -17.64 -15.51
N SER A 400 -11.92 -18.70 -15.57
CA SER A 400 -13.38 -18.61 -15.44
C SER A 400 -13.80 -18.04 -14.08
N SER A 401 -13.13 -18.46 -13.01
CA SER A 401 -13.40 -17.95 -11.66
C SER A 401 -13.08 -16.47 -11.53
N VAL A 402 -11.95 -16.04 -12.07
CA VAL A 402 -11.54 -14.62 -12.10
C VAL A 402 -12.56 -13.78 -12.88
N LYS A 403 -12.97 -14.24 -14.09
CA LYS A 403 -14.00 -13.57 -14.90
C LYS A 403 -15.34 -13.46 -14.19
N ARG A 404 -15.73 -14.52 -13.45
CA ARG A 404 -16.99 -14.54 -12.65
C ARG A 404 -16.97 -13.47 -11.55
N ILE A 405 -15.85 -13.38 -10.82
CA ILE A 405 -15.68 -12.39 -9.74
C ILE A 405 -15.59 -10.98 -10.31
N ASN A 406 -14.82 -10.79 -11.36
CA ASN A 406 -14.71 -9.52 -12.07
C ASN A 406 -16.09 -8.99 -12.48
N LYS A 407 -16.93 -9.87 -13.06
CA LYS A 407 -18.31 -9.51 -13.43
C LYS A 407 -19.13 -9.03 -12.22
N THR A 408 -19.02 -9.70 -11.06
CA THR A 408 -19.74 -9.28 -9.84
C THR A 408 -19.29 -7.88 -9.41
N ILE A 409 -17.98 -7.63 -9.35
CA ILE A 409 -17.42 -6.35 -8.89
C ILE A 409 -17.80 -5.22 -9.86
N VAL A 410 -17.55 -5.40 -11.16
CA VAL A 410 -17.77 -4.37 -12.19
C VAL A 410 -19.26 -4.04 -12.36
N SER A 411 -20.14 -5.03 -12.31
CA SER A 411 -21.59 -4.79 -12.40
C SER A 411 -22.16 -4.01 -11.21
N ASN A 412 -21.41 -3.89 -10.12
CA ASN A 412 -21.74 -3.10 -8.93
C ASN A 412 -21.01 -1.76 -8.85
N GLY A 413 -20.35 -1.33 -9.96
CA GLY A 413 -19.75 -0.01 -10.12
C GLY A 413 -18.37 0.16 -9.50
N ALA A 414 -17.69 -0.93 -9.12
CA ALA A 414 -16.31 -0.93 -8.68
C ALA A 414 -15.40 -1.57 -9.73
N ARG A 415 -14.10 -1.28 -9.67
CA ARG A 415 -13.08 -1.97 -10.45
C ARG A 415 -12.43 -3.07 -9.61
N MET A 416 -12.05 -4.15 -10.25
CA MET A 416 -11.33 -5.22 -9.58
C MET A 416 -9.83 -4.92 -9.58
N ALA A 417 -9.18 -5.01 -8.42
CA ALA A 417 -7.73 -5.03 -8.30
C ALA A 417 -7.25 -6.37 -7.74
N GLY A 418 -5.98 -6.64 -7.89
CA GLY A 418 -5.30 -7.80 -7.31
C GLY A 418 -3.81 -7.76 -7.63
N TRP A 419 -3.07 -8.73 -7.10
CA TRP A 419 -1.66 -8.84 -7.41
C TRP A 419 -1.46 -9.30 -8.86
N GLU A 420 -0.30 -9.04 -9.44
CA GLU A 420 0.02 -9.36 -10.84
C GLU A 420 -0.14 -10.83 -11.18
N ASP A 421 -0.06 -11.70 -10.18
CA ASP A 421 -0.19 -13.16 -10.29
C ASP A 421 -1.49 -13.58 -11.00
N VAL A 422 -2.56 -12.78 -10.88
CA VAL A 422 -3.83 -13.01 -11.61
C VAL A 422 -3.61 -13.08 -13.11
N LEU A 423 -2.70 -12.25 -13.64
CA LEU A 423 -2.45 -12.12 -15.07
C LEU A 423 -1.25 -12.95 -15.55
N LEU A 424 -0.65 -13.77 -14.69
CA LEU A 424 0.54 -14.52 -15.01
C LEU A 424 0.27 -16.03 -15.09
N ILE A 425 0.89 -16.67 -16.05
CA ILE A 425 0.92 -18.13 -16.18
C ILE A 425 2.34 -18.61 -15.93
N HIS A 426 2.49 -19.49 -14.96
CA HIS A 426 3.77 -20.15 -14.68
C HIS A 426 3.88 -21.42 -15.53
N SER A 427 5.01 -21.58 -16.20
CA SER A 427 5.29 -22.81 -16.95
C SER A 427 5.36 -24.02 -16.00
N GLU A 428 4.71 -25.12 -16.37
CA GLU A 428 4.82 -26.40 -15.62
C GLU A 428 6.26 -26.96 -15.61
N LYS A 429 7.10 -26.52 -16.56
CA LYS A 429 8.50 -26.99 -16.71
C LYS A 429 9.51 -26.14 -15.95
N SER A 430 9.19 -24.87 -15.71
CA SER A 430 10.07 -23.93 -15.02
C SER A 430 9.25 -22.83 -14.38
N GLN A 431 9.30 -22.71 -13.06
CA GLN A 431 8.64 -21.61 -12.34
C GLN A 431 9.23 -20.22 -12.68
N SER A 432 10.40 -20.18 -13.32
CA SER A 432 11.03 -18.95 -13.78
C SER A 432 10.53 -18.47 -15.16
N GLU A 433 9.89 -19.35 -15.94
CA GLU A 433 9.26 -18.97 -17.21
C GLU A 433 7.83 -18.52 -16.96
N ILE A 434 7.60 -17.22 -17.11
CA ILE A 434 6.32 -16.57 -16.83
C ILE A 434 5.84 -15.86 -18.09
N ASP A 435 4.62 -16.18 -18.48
CA ASP A 435 3.91 -15.52 -19.57
C ASP A 435 2.70 -14.74 -19.06
N ILE A 436 2.32 -13.70 -19.79
CA ILE A 436 1.07 -12.98 -19.52
C ILE A 436 -0.11 -13.81 -20.03
N ASN A 437 -1.11 -13.98 -19.17
CA ASN A 437 -2.32 -14.74 -19.47
C ASN A 437 -3.21 -14.01 -20.48
N LYS A 438 -3.19 -14.46 -21.72
CA LYS A 438 -3.94 -13.86 -22.81
C LYS A 438 -5.46 -14.01 -22.66
N ASN A 439 -5.92 -14.99 -21.88
CA ASN A 439 -7.35 -15.25 -21.65
C ASN A 439 -8.01 -14.19 -20.75
N LEU A 440 -7.21 -13.36 -20.05
CA LEU A 440 -7.67 -12.35 -19.12
C LEU A 440 -7.41 -10.91 -19.61
N LEU A 441 -7.02 -10.72 -20.87
CA LEU A 441 -6.74 -9.37 -21.40
C LEU A 441 -8.00 -8.50 -21.56
N ASP A 442 -9.19 -9.09 -21.51
CA ASP A 442 -10.50 -8.45 -21.73
C ASP A 442 -11.21 -8.04 -20.44
N ILE A 443 -10.64 -8.34 -19.26
CA ILE A 443 -11.24 -7.96 -17.97
C ILE A 443 -10.86 -6.56 -17.52
N ASP A 444 -11.76 -5.85 -16.84
CA ASP A 444 -11.40 -4.61 -16.13
C ASP A 444 -10.69 -4.95 -14.81
N PHE A 445 -9.37 -4.91 -14.87
CA PHE A 445 -8.49 -5.32 -13.77
C PHE A 445 -7.34 -4.33 -13.58
N ILE A 446 -7.02 -4.06 -12.33
CA ILE A 446 -5.89 -3.21 -11.94
C ILE A 446 -4.82 -4.11 -11.29
N PRO A 447 -3.76 -4.49 -12.00
CA PRO A 447 -2.66 -5.26 -11.40
C PRO A 447 -1.82 -4.39 -10.48
N CYS A 448 -1.61 -4.88 -9.25
CA CYS A 448 -0.60 -4.39 -8.32
C CYS A 448 0.67 -5.21 -8.54
N VAL A 449 1.69 -4.60 -9.17
CA VAL A 449 2.90 -5.28 -9.61
C VAL A 449 3.97 -5.18 -8.53
N TRP A 450 4.30 -6.32 -7.92
CA TRP A 450 5.11 -6.36 -6.70
C TRP A 450 6.46 -7.06 -6.86
N ASN A 451 6.51 -8.14 -7.64
CA ASN A 451 7.70 -8.97 -7.72
C ASN A 451 8.71 -8.39 -8.73
N ASN A 452 9.53 -7.48 -8.21
CA ASN A 452 10.63 -6.89 -8.99
C ASN A 452 11.98 -7.17 -8.34
N THR A 453 12.14 -8.32 -7.68
CA THR A 453 13.42 -8.68 -7.08
C THR A 453 14.53 -8.62 -8.12
N TRP A 454 15.59 -7.87 -7.81
CA TRP A 454 16.66 -7.58 -8.76
C TRP A 454 17.38 -8.83 -9.24
N GLY A 455 17.48 -9.00 -10.57
CA GLY A 455 18.14 -10.14 -11.22
C GLY A 455 17.24 -11.35 -11.45
N GLU A 456 15.92 -11.27 -11.13
CA GLU A 456 14.94 -12.33 -11.42
C GLU A 456 14.25 -12.19 -12.79
N GLY A 457 14.48 -11.09 -13.51
CA GLY A 457 13.92 -10.86 -14.84
C GLY A 457 12.45 -10.41 -14.83
N ARG A 458 11.97 -9.88 -13.71
CA ARG A 458 10.61 -9.34 -13.56
C ARG A 458 10.57 -7.83 -13.32
N GLU A 459 11.70 -7.16 -13.30
CA GLU A 459 11.84 -5.76 -12.96
C GLU A 459 11.03 -4.84 -13.89
N ASP A 460 10.76 -5.29 -15.10
CA ASP A 460 9.99 -4.57 -16.13
C ASP A 460 8.53 -5.02 -16.28
N MET A 461 8.03 -5.92 -15.42
CA MET A 461 6.68 -6.47 -15.54
C MET A 461 5.61 -5.38 -15.51
N ILE A 462 5.78 -4.36 -14.67
CA ILE A 462 4.88 -3.19 -14.63
C ILE A 462 4.78 -2.51 -15.99
N TYR A 463 5.88 -2.39 -16.72
CA TYR A 463 5.89 -1.77 -18.05
C TYR A 463 5.29 -2.68 -19.11
N LYS A 464 5.53 -4.00 -19.02
CA LYS A 464 4.88 -5.00 -19.91
C LYS A 464 3.37 -4.92 -19.80
N LEU A 465 2.83 -4.92 -18.58
CA LEU A 465 1.38 -4.86 -18.33
C LEU A 465 0.78 -3.50 -18.73
N SER A 466 1.45 -2.40 -18.41
CA SER A 466 0.99 -1.06 -18.83
C SER A 466 1.01 -0.89 -20.35
N ASN A 467 2.03 -1.43 -21.04
CA ASN A 467 2.18 -1.34 -22.50
C ASN A 467 1.11 -2.12 -23.28
N ILE A 468 0.49 -3.12 -22.68
CA ILE A 468 -0.62 -3.89 -23.29
C ILE A 468 -2.00 -3.38 -22.88
N GLY A 469 -2.07 -2.29 -22.08
CA GLY A 469 -3.32 -1.57 -21.81
C GLY A 469 -3.86 -1.70 -20.39
N PHE A 470 -3.25 -2.50 -19.50
CA PHE A 470 -3.68 -2.53 -18.10
C PHE A 470 -3.30 -1.25 -17.36
N GLN A 471 -4.26 -0.69 -16.66
CA GLN A 471 -4.00 0.39 -15.72
C GLN A 471 -3.35 -0.17 -14.45
N SER A 472 -2.03 -0.05 -14.34
CA SER A 472 -1.20 -0.78 -13.39
C SER A 472 -0.70 0.09 -12.25
N ILE A 473 -0.51 -0.52 -11.07
CA ILE A 473 0.06 0.10 -9.87
C ILE A 473 1.40 -0.58 -9.57
N MET A 474 2.46 0.23 -9.41
CA MET A 474 3.76 -0.28 -9.00
C MET A 474 3.82 -0.46 -7.48
N SER A 475 4.08 -1.68 -7.05
CA SER A 475 4.15 -2.10 -5.65
C SER A 475 5.50 -2.77 -5.32
N ASN A 476 6.58 -2.25 -5.87
CA ASN A 476 7.91 -2.87 -5.89
C ASN A 476 8.41 -3.33 -4.52
N SER A 477 8.60 -4.63 -4.35
CA SER A 477 9.10 -5.24 -3.10
C SER A 477 10.50 -4.78 -2.74
N SER A 478 11.37 -4.57 -3.73
CA SER A 478 12.75 -4.13 -3.53
C SER A 478 12.92 -2.63 -3.22
N ALA A 479 11.80 -1.88 -3.08
CA ALA A 479 11.84 -0.44 -2.83
C ALA A 479 10.72 0.07 -1.92
N PHE A 480 9.52 -0.53 -1.98
CA PHE A 480 8.31 0.03 -1.37
C PHE A 480 7.67 -0.87 -0.29
N TYR A 481 8.29 -2.03 0.01
CA TYR A 481 7.90 -2.87 1.14
C TYR A 481 8.62 -2.38 2.40
N PHE A 482 7.87 -1.81 3.33
CA PHE A 482 8.39 -1.25 4.57
C PHE A 482 8.79 -2.32 5.59
N ASP A 483 8.34 -3.54 5.36
CA ASP A 483 8.67 -4.74 6.13
C ASP A 483 9.94 -5.44 5.66
N MET A 484 10.56 -5.00 4.55
CA MET A 484 11.91 -5.45 4.20
C MET A 484 12.92 -4.78 5.12
N THR A 485 13.78 -5.59 5.74
CA THR A 485 14.84 -5.06 6.60
C THR A 485 15.93 -4.38 5.77
N ASP A 486 16.59 -3.38 6.35
CA ASP A 486 17.72 -2.68 5.73
C ASP A 486 19.08 -3.36 6.01
N ASP A 487 19.12 -4.28 6.98
CA ASP A 487 20.31 -5.06 7.33
C ASP A 487 19.97 -6.35 8.11
N MET A 488 21.00 -7.06 8.59
CA MET A 488 20.88 -8.29 9.39
C MET A 488 20.93 -8.05 10.91
N ASP A 489 20.79 -6.82 11.37
CA ASP A 489 20.74 -6.54 12.80
C ASP A 489 19.50 -7.21 13.42
N MET A 490 19.71 -7.90 14.53
CA MET A 490 18.64 -8.64 15.21
C MET A 490 17.55 -7.75 15.78
N GLU A 491 17.83 -6.46 16.00
CA GLU A 491 16.85 -5.47 16.45
C GLU A 491 16.09 -4.82 15.31
N ASN A 492 16.47 -5.07 14.03
CA ASN A 492 15.72 -4.64 12.86
C ASN A 492 14.68 -5.70 12.49
N PRO A 493 13.39 -5.46 12.79
CA PRO A 493 12.34 -6.37 12.34
C PRO A 493 12.23 -6.29 10.83
N GLY A 494 11.83 -7.38 10.21
CA GLY A 494 11.60 -7.43 8.77
C GLY A 494 12.07 -8.73 8.13
N LEU A 495 11.71 -8.88 6.88
CA LEU A 495 12.12 -9.96 6.00
C LEU A 495 13.18 -9.45 5.02
N ASN A 496 13.85 -10.35 4.30
CA ASN A 496 14.88 -9.99 3.33
C ASN A 496 14.81 -10.81 2.02
N TRP A 497 13.68 -11.45 1.78
CA TRP A 497 13.51 -12.29 0.59
C TRP A 497 13.62 -11.53 -0.74
N SER A 498 13.27 -10.22 -0.75
CA SER A 498 13.45 -9.33 -1.91
C SER A 498 14.75 -8.53 -1.87
N GLY A 499 15.61 -8.82 -0.89
CA GLY A 499 16.84 -8.11 -0.63
C GLY A 499 16.74 -7.14 0.56
N PHE A 500 17.84 -6.42 0.81
CA PHE A 500 17.88 -5.37 1.83
C PHE A 500 17.40 -4.05 1.24
N VAL A 501 16.41 -3.43 1.88
CA VAL A 501 15.78 -2.20 1.41
C VAL A 501 15.99 -1.10 2.43
N ASN A 502 16.78 -0.10 2.10
CA ASN A 502 17.01 1.05 2.95
C ASN A 502 16.23 2.29 2.48
N TYR A 503 16.25 3.34 3.27
CA TYR A 503 15.56 4.59 2.99
C TYR A 503 15.96 5.25 1.66
N LYS A 504 17.24 5.12 1.24
CA LYS A 504 17.71 5.64 -0.05
C LYS A 504 17.15 4.84 -1.23
N ASP A 505 16.86 3.55 -1.05
CA ASP A 505 16.27 2.71 -2.09
C ASP A 505 14.86 3.20 -2.43
N THR A 506 14.02 3.41 -1.40
CA THR A 506 12.68 3.99 -1.58
C THR A 506 12.75 5.37 -2.22
N TRP A 507 13.62 6.25 -1.69
CA TRP A 507 13.74 7.63 -2.16
C TRP A 507 14.35 7.73 -3.57
N GLY A 508 15.29 6.86 -3.90
CA GLY A 508 16.03 6.86 -5.16
C GLY A 508 15.33 6.10 -6.31
N THR A 509 14.21 5.45 -6.07
CA THR A 509 13.48 4.73 -7.12
C THR A 509 12.79 5.70 -8.08
N GLU A 510 13.03 5.51 -9.40
CA GLU A 510 12.29 6.19 -10.46
C GLU A 510 11.19 5.28 -11.00
N PRO A 511 9.91 5.53 -10.68
CA PRO A 511 8.84 4.59 -11.02
C PRO A 511 8.61 4.39 -12.51
N LEU A 512 8.83 5.43 -13.34
CA LEU A 512 8.66 5.32 -14.79
C LEU A 512 9.88 4.72 -15.51
N ASN A 513 10.98 4.52 -14.78
CA ASN A 513 12.18 3.83 -15.26
C ASN A 513 13.02 3.33 -14.08
N VAL A 514 12.71 2.15 -13.57
CA VAL A 514 13.43 1.56 -12.41
C VAL A 514 14.93 1.40 -12.63
N PHE A 515 15.38 1.32 -13.88
CA PHE A 515 16.78 1.19 -14.27
C PHE A 515 17.53 2.53 -14.29
N ALA A 516 16.87 3.65 -14.01
CA ALA A 516 17.48 4.98 -14.06
C ALA A 516 18.49 5.24 -12.94
N ASN A 517 18.34 4.60 -11.76
CA ASN A 517 19.24 4.79 -10.63
C ASN A 517 20.50 3.94 -10.79
N LYS A 518 21.52 4.48 -11.46
CA LYS A 518 22.80 3.79 -11.71
C LYS A 518 23.62 3.56 -10.45
N VAL A 519 23.44 4.39 -9.41
CA VAL A 519 24.09 4.20 -8.11
C VAL A 519 23.56 2.92 -7.44
N LYS A 520 22.24 2.69 -7.48
CA LYS A 520 21.65 1.45 -6.96
C LYS A 520 22.13 0.24 -7.76
N LEU A 521 22.06 0.29 -9.09
CA LEU A 521 22.51 -0.84 -9.93
C LEU A 521 23.98 -1.20 -9.65
N LYS A 522 24.85 -0.20 -9.54
CA LYS A 522 26.26 -0.40 -9.20
C LYS A 522 26.43 -1.06 -7.83
N SER A 523 25.65 -0.66 -6.82
CA SER A 523 25.70 -1.26 -5.48
C SER A 523 25.29 -2.74 -5.49
N LEU A 524 24.42 -3.13 -6.41
CA LEU A 524 23.98 -4.51 -6.63
C LEU A 524 24.93 -5.30 -7.55
N LYS A 525 26.03 -4.68 -8.02
CA LYS A 525 26.92 -5.24 -9.04
C LYS A 525 26.21 -5.60 -10.36
N LEU A 526 25.17 -4.83 -10.69
CA LEU A 526 24.40 -4.93 -11.93
C LEU A 526 24.76 -3.76 -12.85
N ASP A 527 24.64 -3.99 -14.16
CA ASP A 527 24.83 -2.95 -15.18
C ASP A 527 23.75 -3.01 -16.27
N ASP A 528 23.84 -2.12 -17.25
CA ASP A 528 22.87 -2.06 -18.34
C ASP A 528 22.85 -3.32 -19.24
N ASN A 529 23.89 -4.17 -19.16
CA ASN A 529 23.93 -5.42 -19.91
C ASN A 529 23.02 -6.49 -19.31
N ASP A 530 22.83 -6.45 -18.00
CA ASP A 530 21.91 -7.36 -17.28
C ASP A 530 20.46 -7.13 -17.73
N PHE A 531 20.15 -5.92 -18.23
CA PHE A 531 18.79 -5.48 -18.57
C PHE A 531 18.56 -5.25 -20.08
N ARG A 532 19.42 -5.82 -20.96
CA ARG A 532 19.29 -5.62 -22.42
C ARG A 532 17.96 -6.09 -23.01
N ASN A 533 17.32 -7.07 -22.38
CA ASN A 533 16.07 -7.66 -22.86
C ASN A 533 14.84 -7.12 -22.13
N THR A 534 15.00 -6.12 -21.28
CA THR A 534 13.88 -5.52 -20.56
C THR A 534 13.08 -4.55 -21.43
N VAL A 535 11.83 -4.37 -21.07
CA VAL A 535 10.90 -3.49 -21.77
C VAL A 535 10.81 -2.16 -21.03
N SER A 536 10.87 -1.06 -21.76
CA SER A 536 10.60 0.28 -21.22
C SER A 536 9.11 0.61 -21.33
N LEU A 537 8.63 1.51 -20.47
CA LEU A 537 7.29 2.08 -20.57
C LEU A 537 7.22 2.94 -21.84
N LYS A 538 6.25 2.65 -22.71
CA LYS A 538 6.00 3.41 -23.95
C LYS A 538 5.33 4.75 -23.64
N GLU A 539 5.59 5.77 -24.45
CA GLU A 539 5.01 7.11 -24.27
C GLU A 539 3.47 7.09 -24.32
N ASP A 540 2.89 6.31 -25.23
CA ASP A 540 1.45 6.14 -25.36
C ASP A 540 0.80 5.32 -24.24
N ALA A 541 1.60 4.58 -23.47
CA ALA A 541 1.16 3.78 -22.34
C ALA A 541 1.37 4.46 -20.95
N VAL A 542 1.94 5.67 -20.90
CA VAL A 542 2.18 6.38 -19.63
C VAL A 542 0.88 6.61 -18.86
N SER A 543 -0.24 6.84 -19.54
CA SER A 543 -1.55 6.98 -18.91
C SER A 543 -2.09 5.70 -18.25
N ASN A 544 -1.52 4.54 -18.59
CA ASN A 544 -1.85 3.26 -17.96
C ASN A 544 -1.05 3.02 -16.69
N PHE A 545 -0.01 3.80 -16.43
CA PHE A 545 0.72 3.77 -15.17
C PHE A 545 0.02 4.66 -14.16
N LEU A 546 -0.85 4.10 -13.31
CA LEU A 546 -1.67 4.86 -12.35
C LEU A 546 -0.82 5.53 -11.26
N GLY A 547 0.24 4.87 -10.81
CA GLY A 547 1.09 5.37 -9.76
C GLY A 547 1.75 4.26 -8.94
N ILE A 548 2.06 4.59 -7.71
CA ILE A 548 2.82 3.72 -6.82
C ILE A 548 2.09 3.43 -5.51
N GLN A 549 2.34 2.27 -4.94
CA GLN A 549 1.81 1.85 -3.66
C GLN A 549 2.91 1.22 -2.81
N SER A 550 3.04 1.67 -1.57
CA SER A 550 3.88 1.02 -0.57
C SER A 550 3.10 0.01 0.24
N GLN A 551 3.79 -0.98 0.79
CA GLN A 551 3.21 -2.05 1.58
C GLN A 551 3.86 -2.11 2.96
N LEU A 552 3.06 -2.43 3.98
CA LEU A 552 3.54 -2.86 5.27
C LEU A 552 2.87 -4.19 5.60
N TRP A 553 3.60 -5.26 5.30
CA TRP A 553 3.24 -6.60 5.75
C TRP A 553 3.60 -6.75 7.22
N THR A 554 2.81 -7.49 7.98
CA THR A 554 2.90 -7.43 9.44
C THR A 554 3.40 -8.70 10.12
N GLU A 555 4.02 -9.62 9.38
CA GLU A 555 4.56 -10.88 9.93
C GLU A 555 5.51 -10.62 11.09
N THR A 556 6.40 -9.67 10.93
CA THR A 556 7.43 -9.31 11.93
C THR A 556 7.06 -8.07 12.77
N ALA A 557 5.95 -7.39 12.44
CA ALA A 557 5.42 -6.26 13.21
C ALA A 557 4.63 -6.74 14.44
N THR A 558 5.32 -7.37 15.40
CA THR A 558 4.74 -8.03 16.57
C THR A 558 4.47 -7.11 17.77
N SER A 559 4.76 -5.82 17.61
CA SER A 559 4.51 -4.77 18.61
C SER A 559 4.31 -3.42 17.95
N ASP A 560 3.71 -2.47 18.67
CA ASP A 560 3.58 -1.08 18.19
C ASP A 560 4.95 -0.45 17.89
N TYR A 561 5.99 -0.79 18.65
CA TYR A 561 7.35 -0.31 18.40
C TYR A 561 7.88 -0.80 17.04
N HIS A 562 7.76 -2.09 16.74
CA HIS A 562 8.19 -2.64 15.45
C HIS A 562 7.39 -2.02 14.30
N PHE A 563 6.08 -1.91 14.47
CA PHE A 563 5.19 -1.29 13.49
C PHE A 563 5.58 0.16 13.18
N ASP A 564 5.72 0.96 14.23
CA ASP A 564 6.03 2.40 14.08
C ASP A 564 7.42 2.60 13.47
N ARG A 565 8.40 1.74 13.78
CA ARG A 565 9.74 1.75 13.18
C ARG A 565 9.71 1.42 11.68
N MET A 566 8.88 0.44 11.27
CA MET A 566 8.70 0.10 9.85
C MET A 566 7.95 1.20 9.10
N LEU A 567 6.94 1.79 9.74
CA LEU A 567 6.12 2.83 9.11
C LEU A 567 6.90 4.14 8.93
N MET A 568 7.67 4.55 9.94
CA MET A 568 8.30 5.87 9.97
C MET A 568 9.83 5.78 10.04
N PRO A 569 10.56 6.53 9.22
CA PRO A 569 10.11 7.58 8.30
C PRO A 569 9.71 7.13 6.89
N ASN A 570 9.63 5.82 6.62
CA ASN A 570 9.37 5.26 5.28
C ASN A 570 8.16 5.89 4.59
N LEU A 571 7.04 6.12 5.32
CA LEU A 571 5.84 6.74 4.75
C LEU A 571 6.11 8.14 4.21
N ILE A 572 6.94 8.94 4.88
CA ILE A 572 7.30 10.29 4.42
C ILE A 572 8.16 10.20 3.17
N ILE A 573 9.15 9.31 3.16
CA ILE A 573 10.07 9.11 2.05
C ILE A 573 9.31 8.64 0.80
N PHE A 574 8.44 7.65 0.97
CA PHE A 574 7.59 7.16 -0.10
C PHE A 574 6.65 8.24 -0.65
N SER A 575 6.07 9.06 0.24
CA SER A 575 5.16 10.13 -0.17
C SER A 575 5.85 11.17 -1.07
N GLU A 576 7.13 11.43 -0.85
CA GLU A 576 7.95 12.28 -1.71
C GLU A 576 8.01 11.70 -3.14
N ARG A 577 8.25 10.40 -3.28
CA ARG A 577 8.27 9.75 -4.63
C ARG A 577 6.90 9.70 -5.29
N ALA A 578 5.85 9.53 -4.50
CA ALA A 578 4.49 9.44 -5.00
C ALA A 578 3.93 10.79 -5.49
N TRP A 579 4.33 11.88 -4.89
CA TRP A 579 3.82 13.21 -5.17
C TRP A 579 4.75 14.06 -6.04
N SER A 580 6.06 14.12 -5.70
CA SER A 580 7.00 15.07 -6.26
C SER A 580 7.50 14.68 -7.65
N SER A 581 7.98 15.67 -8.40
CA SER A 581 8.59 15.44 -9.71
C SER A 581 9.82 14.54 -9.62
N LYS A 582 10.21 13.97 -10.74
CA LYS A 582 11.47 13.22 -10.86
C LYS A 582 12.65 14.11 -10.47
N GLU A 583 13.61 13.53 -9.79
CA GLU A 583 14.86 14.20 -9.42
C GLU A 583 15.80 14.37 -10.63
N ASP A 584 16.39 15.54 -10.80
CA ASP A 584 17.24 15.87 -11.96
C ASP A 584 18.50 14.99 -12.06
N TRP A 585 18.99 14.44 -10.94
CA TRP A 585 20.17 13.56 -10.94
C TRP A 585 19.91 12.23 -11.68
N LEU A 586 18.66 11.78 -11.77
CA LEU A 586 18.27 10.58 -12.51
C LEU A 586 18.44 10.71 -14.04
N ASP A 587 18.65 11.92 -14.56
CA ASP A 587 18.95 12.14 -15.97
C ASP A 587 20.42 11.92 -16.34
N LYS A 588 21.30 11.76 -15.33
CA LYS A 588 22.71 11.45 -15.54
C LYS A 588 22.87 9.98 -15.95
N LYS A 589 23.88 9.71 -16.77
CA LYS A 589 24.04 8.41 -17.43
C LYS A 589 24.85 7.39 -16.63
N THR A 590 25.70 7.84 -15.71
CA THR A 590 26.58 6.96 -14.93
C THR A 590 26.39 7.14 -13.44
N ALA A 591 26.77 6.15 -12.66
CA ALA A 591 26.74 6.21 -11.21
C ALA A 591 27.63 7.33 -10.65
N GLU A 592 28.79 7.55 -11.27
CA GLU A 592 29.76 8.57 -10.87
C GLU A 592 29.20 9.99 -11.05
N GLU A 593 28.38 10.21 -12.09
CA GLU A 593 27.71 11.48 -12.31
C GLU A 593 26.50 11.67 -11.38
N GLN A 594 25.79 10.58 -11.07
CA GLN A 594 24.59 10.60 -10.23
C GLN A 594 24.91 10.78 -8.75
N GLU A 595 25.90 10.07 -8.23
CA GLU A 595 26.17 9.92 -6.80
C GLU A 595 26.36 11.25 -6.04
N PRO A 596 27.16 12.22 -6.53
CA PRO A 596 27.31 13.51 -5.84
C PRO A 596 25.99 14.32 -5.77
N LEU A 597 25.18 14.26 -6.82
CA LEU A 597 23.91 14.97 -6.91
C LEU A 597 22.85 14.28 -6.04
N LEU A 598 22.80 12.95 -6.07
CA LEU A 598 21.97 12.14 -5.20
C LEU A 598 22.26 12.46 -3.74
N ASN A 599 23.53 12.40 -3.33
CA ASN A 599 23.94 12.66 -1.95
C ASN A 599 23.59 14.08 -1.49
N LYS A 600 23.73 15.08 -2.36
CA LYS A 600 23.34 16.46 -2.08
C LYS A 600 21.82 16.61 -1.86
N SER A 601 21.03 16.02 -2.74
CA SER A 601 19.57 16.06 -2.69
C SER A 601 19.05 15.28 -1.49
N TRP A 602 19.58 14.07 -1.27
CA TRP A 602 19.29 13.24 -0.11
C TRP A 602 19.62 13.96 1.22
N ASN A 603 20.80 14.57 1.33
CA ASN A 603 21.19 15.30 2.53
C ASN A 603 20.19 16.44 2.85
N ARG A 604 19.72 17.17 1.84
CA ARG A 604 18.69 18.19 2.03
C ARG A 604 17.37 17.62 2.51
N PHE A 605 16.93 16.50 1.93
CA PHE A 605 15.68 15.85 2.26
C PHE A 605 15.68 15.31 3.69
N VAL A 606 16.71 14.53 4.09
CA VAL A 606 16.78 13.97 5.46
C VAL A 606 16.95 15.05 6.54
N ASN A 607 17.68 16.12 6.23
CA ASN A 607 17.74 17.28 7.13
C ASN A 607 16.37 17.95 7.29
N THR A 608 15.56 18.00 6.22
CA THR A 608 14.19 18.54 6.31
C THR A 608 13.32 17.64 7.18
N ILE A 609 13.37 16.32 6.98
CA ILE A 609 12.64 15.37 7.83
C ILE A 609 13.08 15.53 9.28
N GLY A 610 14.38 15.43 9.57
CA GLY A 610 14.89 15.45 10.94
C GLY A 610 14.67 16.76 11.69
N GLN A 611 14.80 17.91 11.01
CA GLN A 611 14.70 19.21 11.66
C GLN A 611 13.29 19.81 11.67
N ARG A 612 12.38 19.39 10.75
CA ARG A 612 11.05 19.99 10.60
C ARG A 612 9.91 19.00 10.83
N HIS A 613 10.02 17.77 10.33
CA HIS A 613 8.90 16.83 10.33
C HIS A 613 8.88 15.91 11.54
N LEU A 614 9.98 15.25 11.91
CA LEU A 614 10.02 14.35 13.08
C LEU A 614 9.58 15.03 14.38
N PRO A 615 9.98 16.30 14.68
CA PRO A 615 9.48 17.00 15.85
C PRO A 615 7.99 17.33 15.82
N MET A 616 7.36 17.34 14.63
CA MET A 616 5.93 17.61 14.46
C MET A 616 5.07 16.34 14.55
N ILE A 617 5.60 15.19 14.17
CA ILE A 617 4.84 13.91 14.12
C ILE A 617 4.25 13.57 15.48
N SER A 618 4.98 13.81 16.58
CA SER A 618 4.46 13.61 17.93
C SER A 618 3.27 14.52 18.29
N LYS A 619 3.01 15.56 17.47
CA LYS A 619 1.88 16.47 17.61
C LYS A 619 0.74 16.17 16.63
N LEU A 620 1.01 15.32 15.64
CA LEU A 620 0.04 14.84 14.64
C LEU A 620 -0.73 13.62 15.13
#